data_084bb3a2b9076781a232074c71159826
#
_entry.id   084bb3a2b9076781a232074c71159826
#
_cell.length_a   1.000
_cell.length_b   1.000
_cell.length_c   1.000
_cell.angle_alpha   90.00
_cell.angle_beta   90.00
_cell.angle_gamma   90.00
#
_symmetry.space_group_name_H-M   'P 1'
#
loop_
_entity.id
_entity.type
_entity.pdbx_description
1 polymer ?
#
loop_
_entity_poly.entity_id
_entity_poly.type
_entity_poly.pdbx_seq_one_letter_code
_entity_poly.pdbx_strand_id
1 'polypeptide(L)'
;MTAAIYGPRPLSEGEQTAVSVTAAAVAILGLLGFIISFATVAKAAAPSFGWFAWIVPLGIDLGIAVFSALDIVLARLGMRLRMLRLVPWSLTGATVYLNVASEDTLFGIVAHAMLPGLWAVAVEVGAYAVRKRADLAKPDHMESIRLSRWLLAFPSTFALWR
;
A
#
# COMPACT_ATOMS: atom_id res chain seq x y z
N MET A 1 -26.24 9.75 32.40
CA MET A 1 -25.86 10.32 31.09
C MET A 1 -25.07 9.26 30.36
N THR A 2 -25.72 8.53 29.45
CA THR A 2 -25.12 7.46 28.65
C THR A 2 -24.32 8.13 27.53
N ALA A 3 -22.99 8.02 27.57
CA ALA A 3 -22.14 8.41 26.45
C ALA A 3 -22.53 7.57 25.25
N ALA A 4 -23.09 8.22 24.23
CA ALA A 4 -23.37 7.57 22.95
C ALA A 4 -22.04 7.04 22.37
N ILE A 5 -21.95 5.73 22.23
CA ILE A 5 -20.83 5.04 21.56
C ILE A 5 -20.90 5.45 20.08
N TYR A 6 -20.17 6.49 19.71
CA TYR A 6 -19.99 6.89 18.31
C TYR A 6 -19.10 5.85 17.61
N GLY A 7 -19.64 4.67 17.32
CA GLY A 7 -19.08 3.79 16.32
C GLY A 7 -19.25 4.40 14.92
N PRO A 8 -18.38 4.07 13.94
CA PRO A 8 -18.58 4.49 12.57
C PRO A 8 -19.96 4.04 12.10
N ARG A 9 -20.76 4.97 11.55
CA ARG A 9 -22.10 4.64 11.06
C ARG A 9 -22.02 3.53 10.01
N PRO A 10 -22.95 2.59 9.98
CA PRO A 10 -23.01 1.59 8.92
C PRO A 10 -23.24 2.29 7.57
N LEU A 11 -22.56 1.80 6.52
CA LEU A 11 -22.74 2.32 5.18
C LEU A 11 -24.17 2.03 4.69
N SER A 12 -24.78 2.98 4.00
CA SER A 12 -26.04 2.77 3.29
C SER A 12 -25.84 1.78 2.14
N GLU A 13 -26.90 1.15 1.64
CA GLU A 13 -26.84 0.22 0.50
C GLU A 13 -26.20 0.86 -0.74
N GLY A 14 -26.54 2.12 -1.03
CA GLY A 14 -25.93 2.87 -2.13
C GLY A 14 -24.42 3.10 -1.92
N GLU A 15 -23.99 3.42 -0.70
CA GLU A 15 -22.57 3.58 -0.36
C GLU A 15 -21.81 2.25 -0.46
N GLN A 16 -22.42 1.14 -0.04
CA GLN A 16 -21.83 -0.20 -0.18
C GLN A 16 -21.66 -0.58 -1.65
N THR A 17 -22.69 -0.34 -2.48
CA THR A 17 -22.64 -0.59 -3.91
C THR A 17 -21.57 0.25 -4.58
N ALA A 18 -21.49 1.55 -4.27
CA ALA A 18 -20.46 2.43 -4.82
C ALA A 18 -19.05 1.96 -4.45
N VAL A 19 -18.81 1.56 -3.19
CA VAL A 19 -17.53 1.01 -2.74
C VAL A 19 -17.18 -0.28 -3.47
N SER A 20 -18.17 -1.20 -3.64
CA SER A 20 -17.95 -2.48 -4.33
C SER A 20 -17.63 -2.30 -5.81
N VAL A 21 -18.37 -1.42 -6.50
CA VAL A 21 -18.12 -1.11 -7.92
C VAL A 21 -16.74 -0.46 -8.09
N THR A 22 -16.40 0.50 -7.24
CA THR A 22 -15.09 1.15 -7.28
C THR A 22 -13.97 0.15 -7.01
N ALA A 23 -14.12 -0.72 -6.02
CA ALA A 23 -13.14 -1.76 -5.72
C ALA A 23 -12.96 -2.75 -6.89
N ALA A 24 -14.05 -3.16 -7.54
CA ALA A 24 -14.00 -4.01 -8.73
C ALA A 24 -13.29 -3.31 -9.91
N ALA A 25 -13.58 -2.03 -10.15
CA ALA A 25 -12.92 -1.26 -11.20
C ALA A 25 -11.40 -1.13 -10.94
N VAL A 26 -11.00 -0.84 -9.70
CA VAL A 26 -9.58 -0.78 -9.29
C VAL A 26 -8.91 -2.14 -9.46
N ALA A 27 -9.59 -3.25 -9.10
CA ALA A 27 -9.05 -4.59 -9.27
C ALA A 27 -8.84 -4.95 -10.75
N ILE A 28 -9.78 -4.60 -11.63
CA ILE A 28 -9.66 -4.81 -13.08
C ILE A 28 -8.50 -3.99 -13.65
N LEU A 29 -8.41 -2.70 -13.32
CA LEU A 29 -7.28 -1.85 -13.74
C LEU A 29 -5.94 -2.41 -13.25
N GLY A 30 -5.88 -2.85 -12.00
CA GLY A 30 -4.70 -3.46 -11.43
C GLY A 30 -4.31 -4.75 -12.17
N LEU A 31 -5.28 -5.62 -12.48
CA LEU A 31 -5.02 -6.85 -13.22
C LEU A 31 -4.48 -6.59 -14.63
N LEU A 32 -5.05 -5.61 -15.35
CA LEU A 32 -4.55 -5.21 -16.66
C LEU A 32 -3.11 -4.68 -16.58
N GLY A 33 -2.84 -3.81 -15.61
CA GLY A 33 -1.48 -3.30 -15.36
C GLY A 33 -0.51 -4.41 -14.99
N PHE A 34 -0.93 -5.36 -14.15
CA PHE A 34 -0.16 -6.54 -13.77
C PHE A 34 0.23 -7.38 -14.99
N ILE A 35 -0.73 -7.74 -15.85
CA ILE A 35 -0.47 -8.59 -17.03
C ILE A 35 0.56 -7.93 -17.96
N ILE A 36 0.41 -6.64 -18.25
CA ILE A 36 1.31 -5.92 -19.13
C ILE A 36 2.70 -5.80 -18.49
N SER A 37 2.77 -5.40 -17.23
CA SER A 37 4.02 -5.26 -16.49
C SER A 37 4.75 -6.59 -16.38
N PHE A 38 4.03 -7.68 -16.05
CA PHE A 38 4.58 -9.01 -15.95
C PHE A 38 5.25 -9.46 -17.28
N ALA A 39 4.54 -9.29 -18.40
CA ALA A 39 5.06 -9.64 -19.71
C ALA A 39 6.31 -8.83 -20.08
N THR A 40 6.31 -7.52 -19.80
CA THR A 40 7.43 -6.61 -20.08
C THR A 40 8.66 -6.96 -19.25
N VAL A 41 8.50 -7.16 -17.94
CA VAL A 41 9.61 -7.53 -17.04
C VAL A 41 10.16 -8.90 -17.37
N ALA A 42 9.31 -9.90 -17.68
CA ALA A 42 9.76 -11.22 -18.11
C ALA A 42 10.56 -11.13 -19.41
N LYS A 43 10.12 -10.32 -20.38
CA LYS A 43 10.86 -10.08 -21.63
C LYS A 43 12.21 -9.41 -21.37
N ALA A 44 12.27 -8.41 -20.50
CA ALA A 44 13.51 -7.74 -20.11
C ALA A 44 14.49 -8.68 -19.39
N ALA A 45 13.99 -9.63 -18.60
CA ALA A 45 14.79 -10.61 -17.88
C ALA A 45 15.29 -11.77 -18.76
N ALA A 46 14.67 -12.02 -19.92
CA ALA A 46 14.96 -13.17 -20.78
C ALA A 46 16.44 -13.31 -21.18
N PRO A 47 17.20 -12.25 -21.53
CA PRO A 47 18.61 -12.37 -21.89
C PRO A 47 19.48 -12.94 -20.75
N SER A 48 19.12 -12.67 -19.48
CA SER A 48 19.90 -13.09 -18.31
C SER A 48 19.42 -14.41 -17.70
N PHE A 49 18.10 -14.70 -17.77
CA PHE A 49 17.47 -15.83 -17.07
C PHE A 49 16.91 -16.91 -18.02
N GLY A 50 16.90 -16.66 -19.34
CA GLY A 50 16.40 -17.60 -20.34
C GLY A 50 14.98 -18.08 -20.03
N TRP A 51 14.77 -19.40 -19.97
CA TRP A 51 13.49 -20.02 -19.66
C TRP A 51 12.89 -19.59 -18.30
N PHE A 52 13.73 -19.24 -17.33
CA PHE A 52 13.29 -18.85 -15.99
C PHE A 52 12.96 -17.36 -15.86
N ALA A 53 12.98 -16.58 -16.94
CA ALA A 53 12.73 -15.14 -16.92
C ALA A 53 11.38 -14.74 -16.27
N TRP A 54 10.37 -15.58 -16.37
CA TRP A 54 9.06 -15.37 -15.77
C TRP A 54 9.08 -15.40 -14.22
N ILE A 55 10.11 -16.00 -13.60
CA ILE A 55 10.25 -16.02 -12.14
C ILE A 55 10.58 -14.61 -11.61
N VAL A 56 11.23 -13.77 -12.41
CA VAL A 56 11.65 -12.43 -11.98
C VAL A 56 10.45 -11.56 -11.63
N PRO A 57 9.48 -11.30 -12.53
CA PRO A 57 8.30 -10.53 -12.17
C PRO A 57 7.49 -11.21 -11.06
N LEU A 58 7.34 -12.54 -11.09
CA LEU A 58 6.62 -13.27 -10.04
C LEU A 58 7.27 -13.08 -8.67
N GLY A 59 8.60 -13.13 -8.58
CA GLY A 59 9.34 -12.90 -7.33
C GLY A 59 9.18 -11.48 -6.79
N ILE A 60 9.21 -10.48 -7.68
CA ILE A 60 9.00 -9.08 -7.31
C ILE A 60 7.58 -8.88 -6.76
N ASP A 61 6.56 -9.35 -7.48
CA ASP A 61 5.15 -9.17 -7.11
C ASP A 61 4.81 -9.93 -5.82
N LEU A 62 5.32 -11.17 -5.69
CA LEU A 62 5.18 -11.94 -4.45
C LEU A 62 5.89 -11.24 -3.28
N GLY A 63 7.07 -10.66 -3.52
CA GLY A 63 7.78 -9.85 -2.54
C GLY A 63 6.94 -8.67 -2.07
N ILE A 64 6.35 -7.89 -2.98
CA ILE A 64 5.45 -6.79 -2.66
C ILE A 64 4.29 -7.29 -1.81
N ALA A 65 3.62 -8.38 -2.21
CA ALA A 65 2.47 -8.93 -1.50
C ALA A 65 2.84 -9.41 -0.09
N VAL A 66 3.92 -10.19 0.05
CA VAL A 66 4.37 -10.75 1.33
C VAL A 66 4.78 -9.65 2.31
N PHE A 67 5.61 -8.69 1.88
CA PHE A 67 6.06 -7.61 2.77
C PHE A 67 4.93 -6.63 3.12
N SER A 68 3.97 -6.40 2.22
CA SER A 68 2.76 -5.63 2.53
C SER A 68 1.87 -6.37 3.54
N ALA A 69 1.68 -7.69 3.39
CA ALA A 69 0.93 -8.50 4.35
C ALA A 69 1.62 -8.51 5.73
N LEU A 70 2.96 -8.64 5.75
CA LEU A 70 3.75 -8.60 6.97
C LEU A 70 3.61 -7.25 7.69
N ASP A 71 3.65 -6.12 6.98
CA ASP A 71 3.41 -4.79 7.57
C ASP A 71 2.02 -4.71 8.24
N ILE A 72 1.00 -5.27 7.60
CA ILE A 72 -0.37 -5.33 8.16
C ILE A 72 -0.41 -6.19 9.42
N VAL A 73 0.20 -7.38 9.40
CA VAL A 73 0.24 -8.30 10.55
C VAL A 73 0.95 -7.65 11.72
N LEU A 74 2.14 -7.07 11.51
CA LEU A 74 2.90 -6.39 12.55
C LEU A 74 2.16 -5.16 13.10
N ALA A 75 1.46 -4.41 12.23
CA ALA A 75 0.62 -3.30 12.68
C ALA A 75 -0.50 -3.77 13.62
N ARG A 76 -1.13 -4.93 13.34
CA ARG A 76 -2.14 -5.54 14.22
C ARG A 76 -1.57 -5.98 15.56
N LEU A 77 -0.32 -6.47 15.58
CA LEU A 77 0.39 -6.86 16.81
C LEU A 77 0.95 -5.67 17.60
N GLY A 78 0.76 -4.44 17.13
CA GLY A 78 1.30 -3.23 17.75
C GLY A 78 2.78 -2.96 17.44
N MET A 79 3.43 -3.84 16.69
CA MET A 79 4.85 -3.72 16.30
C MET A 79 4.96 -3.04 14.93
N ARG A 80 5.17 -1.72 14.92
CA ARG A 80 5.28 -0.95 13.66
C ARG A 80 6.74 -0.79 13.26
N LEU A 81 7.18 -1.50 12.23
CA LEU A 81 8.50 -1.35 11.62
C LEU A 81 8.38 -0.49 10.35
N ARG A 82 8.66 0.81 10.48
CA ARG A 82 8.57 1.76 9.33
C ARG A 82 9.43 1.35 8.14
N MET A 83 10.56 0.70 8.38
CA MET A 83 11.47 0.23 7.33
C MET A 83 10.87 -0.86 6.44
N LEU A 84 9.92 -1.67 6.94
CA LEU A 84 9.26 -2.70 6.12
C LEU A 84 8.50 -2.12 4.93
N ARG A 85 7.99 -0.89 5.04
CA ARG A 85 7.33 -0.20 3.93
C ARG A 85 8.28 0.17 2.79
N LEU A 86 9.56 0.32 3.06
CA LEU A 86 10.54 0.62 2.02
C LEU A 86 10.71 -0.54 1.05
N VAL A 87 10.50 -1.79 1.50
CA VAL A 87 10.69 -2.98 0.66
C VAL A 87 9.67 -3.01 -0.50
N PRO A 88 8.34 -2.96 -0.28
CA PRO A 88 7.37 -2.87 -1.37
C PRO A 88 7.62 -1.67 -2.30
N TRP A 89 7.94 -0.51 -1.77
CA TRP A 89 8.23 0.68 -2.57
C TRP A 89 9.50 0.53 -3.43
N SER A 90 10.56 -0.07 -2.89
CA SER A 90 11.79 -0.35 -3.64
C SER A 90 11.53 -1.37 -4.75
N LEU A 91 10.77 -2.43 -4.47
CA LEU A 91 10.39 -3.44 -5.46
C LEU A 91 9.51 -2.83 -6.56
N THR A 92 8.56 -1.96 -6.18
CA THR A 92 7.74 -1.21 -7.15
C THR A 92 8.61 -0.31 -8.02
N GLY A 93 9.56 0.41 -7.43
CA GLY A 93 10.53 1.22 -8.18
C GLY A 93 11.35 0.40 -9.17
N ALA A 94 11.79 -0.79 -8.76
CA ALA A 94 12.49 -1.74 -9.65
C ALA A 94 11.58 -2.20 -10.79
N THR A 95 10.32 -2.54 -10.51
CA THR A 95 9.34 -2.92 -11.54
C THR A 95 9.12 -1.79 -12.55
N VAL A 96 8.91 -0.55 -12.08
CA VAL A 96 8.75 0.62 -12.96
C VAL A 96 10.00 0.80 -13.82
N TYR A 97 11.19 0.73 -13.23
CA TYR A 97 12.44 0.84 -13.98
C TYR A 97 12.55 -0.22 -15.06
N LEU A 98 12.30 -1.49 -14.75
CA LEU A 98 12.37 -2.60 -15.72
C LEU A 98 11.32 -2.47 -16.83
N ASN A 99 10.15 -1.89 -16.54
CA ASN A 99 9.13 -1.63 -17.55
C ASN A 99 9.51 -0.54 -18.54
N VAL A 100 10.28 0.48 -18.12
CA VAL A 100 10.66 1.61 -18.98
C VAL A 100 12.03 1.47 -19.60
N ALA A 101 12.91 0.60 -19.08
CA ALA A 101 14.30 0.49 -19.47
C ALA A 101 14.51 0.06 -20.94
N SER A 102 13.51 -0.55 -21.56
CA SER A 102 13.53 -0.99 -22.98
C SER A 102 12.75 -0.08 -23.92
N GLU A 103 12.23 1.06 -23.44
CA GLU A 103 11.39 1.96 -24.20
C GLU A 103 12.19 3.17 -24.72
N ASP A 104 12.17 3.37 -26.04
CA ASP A 104 12.90 4.47 -26.70
C ASP A 104 12.03 5.71 -26.94
N THR A 105 10.71 5.59 -26.77
CA THR A 105 9.77 6.70 -27.00
C THR A 105 9.22 7.27 -25.70
N LEU A 106 9.02 8.57 -25.63
CA LEU A 106 8.42 9.23 -24.47
C LEU A 106 7.04 8.64 -24.16
N PHE A 107 6.23 8.34 -25.18
CA PHE A 107 4.94 7.70 -25.01
C PHE A 107 5.07 6.31 -24.38
N GLY A 108 6.00 5.49 -24.87
CA GLY A 108 6.29 4.16 -24.31
C GLY A 108 6.72 4.25 -22.85
N ILE A 109 7.67 5.13 -22.52
CA ILE A 109 8.14 5.36 -21.15
C ILE A 109 6.97 5.72 -20.23
N VAL A 110 6.14 6.68 -20.61
CA VAL A 110 4.99 7.11 -19.80
C VAL A 110 3.97 6.00 -19.64
N ALA A 111 3.58 5.33 -20.73
CA ALA A 111 2.59 4.26 -20.71
C ALA A 111 3.05 3.08 -19.83
N HIS A 112 4.30 2.63 -19.99
CA HIS A 112 4.86 1.52 -19.22
C HIS A 112 5.19 1.86 -17.76
N ALA A 113 5.38 3.14 -17.42
CA ALA A 113 5.53 3.58 -16.03
C ALA A 113 4.18 3.71 -15.30
N MET A 114 3.15 4.18 -16.01
CA MET A 114 1.84 4.47 -15.38
C MET A 114 1.13 3.20 -14.89
N LEU A 115 1.16 2.11 -15.65
CA LEU A 115 0.43 0.89 -15.32
C LEU A 115 0.88 0.25 -14.01
N PRO A 116 2.18 -0.07 -13.80
CA PRO A 116 2.64 -0.58 -12.50
C PRO A 116 2.51 0.47 -11.39
N GLY A 117 2.61 1.76 -11.70
CA GLY A 117 2.37 2.85 -10.75
C GLY A 117 0.94 2.87 -10.23
N LEU A 118 -0.05 2.71 -11.09
CA LEU A 118 -1.46 2.61 -10.70
C LEU A 118 -1.73 1.38 -9.83
N TRP A 119 -1.14 0.25 -10.16
CA TRP A 119 -1.22 -0.96 -9.32
C TRP A 119 -0.64 -0.73 -7.93
N ALA A 120 0.55 -0.14 -7.83
CA ALA A 120 1.17 0.17 -6.56
C ALA A 120 0.32 1.09 -5.69
N VAL A 121 -0.28 2.14 -6.28
CA VAL A 121 -1.21 3.05 -5.59
C VAL A 121 -2.44 2.29 -5.11
N ALA A 122 -3.02 1.42 -5.94
CA ALA A 122 -4.19 0.61 -5.57
C ALA A 122 -3.88 -0.31 -4.37
N VAL A 123 -2.74 -1.00 -4.39
CA VAL A 123 -2.28 -1.85 -3.28
C VAL A 123 -2.06 -1.03 -2.00
N GLU A 124 -1.41 0.14 -2.09
CA GLU A 124 -1.16 0.98 -0.92
C GLU A 124 -2.46 1.54 -0.32
N VAL A 125 -3.41 1.97 -1.15
CA VAL A 125 -4.73 2.42 -0.70
C VAL A 125 -5.47 1.28 0.00
N GLY A 126 -5.45 0.06 -0.56
CA GLY A 126 -6.03 -1.13 0.07
C GLY A 126 -5.36 -1.45 1.42
N ALA A 127 -4.05 -1.46 1.47
CA ALA A 127 -3.28 -1.68 2.69
C ALA A 127 -3.52 -0.58 3.73
N TYR A 128 -3.64 0.69 3.32
CA TYR A 128 -4.00 1.80 4.19
C TYR A 128 -5.40 1.60 4.79
N ALA A 129 -6.40 1.23 3.98
CA ALA A 129 -7.76 0.99 4.45
C ALA A 129 -7.82 -0.13 5.51
N VAL A 130 -7.09 -1.24 5.27
CA VAL A 130 -7.00 -2.35 6.23
C VAL A 130 -6.30 -1.92 7.52
N ARG A 131 -5.18 -1.19 7.44
CA ARG A 131 -4.46 -0.65 8.61
C ARG A 131 -5.35 0.30 9.40
N LYS A 132 -6.07 1.19 8.74
CA LYS A 132 -6.98 2.15 9.39
C LYS A 132 -8.10 1.43 10.15
N ARG A 133 -8.69 0.38 9.56
CA ARG A 133 -9.70 -0.44 10.25
C ARG A 133 -9.12 -1.16 11.46
N ALA A 134 -7.90 -1.70 11.34
CA ALA A 134 -7.23 -2.38 12.46
C ALA A 134 -6.92 -1.41 13.61
N ASP A 135 -6.55 -0.17 13.34
CA ASP A 135 -6.31 0.86 14.36
C ASP A 135 -7.61 1.28 15.07
N LEU A 136 -8.73 1.41 14.33
CA LEU A 136 -10.04 1.74 14.88
C LEU A 136 -10.64 0.61 15.74
N ALA A 137 -10.23 -0.63 15.51
CA ALA A 137 -10.68 -1.79 16.29
C ALA A 137 -9.95 -1.96 17.62
N LYS A 138 -8.93 -1.16 17.92
CA LYS A 138 -8.21 -1.19 19.21
C LYS A 138 -8.94 -0.33 20.23
N PRO A 139 -9.41 -0.91 21.37
CA PRO A 139 -10.25 -0.19 22.34
C PRO A 139 -9.54 0.91 23.13
N ASP A 140 -8.22 1.01 23.08
CA ASP A 140 -7.48 1.96 23.90
C ASP A 140 -6.23 2.47 23.14
N HIS A 141 -6.42 3.46 22.29
CA HIS A 141 -5.29 4.21 21.77
C HIS A 141 -5.16 5.51 22.54
N MET A 142 -4.32 5.54 23.58
CA MET A 142 -3.85 6.79 24.14
C MET A 142 -3.22 7.58 22.99
N GLU A 143 -3.84 8.71 22.64
CA GLU A 143 -3.29 9.60 21.60
C GLU A 143 -1.86 9.97 22.00
N SER A 144 -0.90 9.57 21.15
CA SER A 144 0.48 9.99 21.35
C SER A 144 0.52 11.51 21.32
N ILE A 145 1.00 12.10 22.40
CA ILE A 145 1.09 13.55 22.56
C ILE A 145 1.89 14.11 21.40
N ARG A 146 1.27 14.94 20.55
CA ARG A 146 1.93 15.55 19.39
C ARG A 146 3.14 16.35 19.83
N LEU A 147 4.26 16.23 19.12
CA LEU A 147 5.50 16.98 19.40
C LEU A 147 5.26 18.50 19.55
N SER A 148 4.32 19.04 18.77
CA SER A 148 3.91 20.44 18.89
C SER A 148 3.34 20.79 20.27
N ARG A 149 2.64 19.88 20.94
CA ARG A 149 2.11 20.08 22.29
C ARG A 149 3.23 20.05 23.34
N TRP A 150 4.25 19.21 23.12
CA TRP A 150 5.44 19.22 23.96
C TRP A 150 6.21 20.54 23.87
N LEU A 151 6.35 21.11 22.68
CA LEU A 151 7.05 22.36 22.45
C LEU A 151 6.30 23.59 22.98
N LEU A 152 4.96 23.62 22.82
CA LEU A 152 4.14 24.79 23.14
C LEU A 152 3.61 24.81 24.60
N ALA A 153 3.48 23.66 25.23
CA ALA A 153 2.88 23.51 26.55
C ALA A 153 3.66 22.53 27.43
N PHE A 154 4.98 22.60 27.43
CA PHE A 154 5.86 21.69 28.16
C PHE A 154 5.51 21.51 29.64
N PRO A 155 5.26 22.57 30.46
CA PRO A 155 4.96 22.39 31.88
C PRO A 155 3.67 21.63 32.15
N SER A 156 2.60 21.93 31.41
CA SER A 156 1.30 21.29 31.57
C SER A 156 1.26 19.88 30.99
N THR A 157 2.00 19.62 29.91
CA THR A 157 2.12 18.30 29.29
C THR A 157 2.93 17.34 30.16
N PHE A 158 3.99 17.83 30.80
CA PHE A 158 4.80 17.07 31.72
C PHE A 158 4.05 16.69 33.00
N ALA A 159 3.23 17.62 33.52
CA ALA A 159 2.38 17.38 34.70
C ALA A 159 1.31 16.30 34.47
N LEU A 160 0.80 16.17 33.23
CA LEU A 160 -0.18 15.14 32.83
C LEU A 160 0.46 13.78 32.55
N TRP A 161 1.76 13.74 32.29
CA TRP A 161 2.49 12.50 31.95
C TRP A 161 3.02 11.79 33.21
N ARG A 162 3.09 12.46 34.36
CA ARG A 162 3.57 11.97 35.65
C ARG A 162 2.43 11.36 36.49
#